data_91131323a57e97dcc475620464fd07f0
#
_entry.id   91131323a57e97dcc475620464fd07f0
#
_cell.length_a   1.000
_cell.length_b   1.000
_cell.length_c   1.000
_cell.angle_alpha   90.00
_cell.angle_beta   90.00
_cell.angle_gamma   90.00
#
_symmetry.space_group_name_H-M   'P 1'
#
loop_
_entity.id
_entity.type
_entity.pdbx_description
1 polymer ?
#
loop_
_entity_poly.entity_id
_entity_poly.type
_entity_poly.pdbx_seq_one_letter_code
_entity_poly.pdbx_strand_id
1 'polypeptide(L)'
;MNGIALTLLSFYGWLLLVRFLTMRGLGPFSSFTRDMSAFMLGKALGPANELFQNRPGSAGRTWLLHGVMWFIIASTLTFTTLWRAHEPDALASLGSIGYSPTDAQSTAALHLASVFGALSMTLIGAGLLVQSRLSGSLASESNGALMAWAWSVTTFVGLIIAHTSLIGEVAWFELPPVYYLVFSLIALPLFINHLLTVTADEVPPVVPQWFLVLGLASLVWTGPAGLLLLQGENQLLAWWMLKVVFGCWLLATALGIAHHVVPAALGRPLWSRSLSTVALVGTFVTVTPLGASGGVSEAGEFLQAMVGIFLALSLLPLIAAVANLSATASGGWQQLSSSQGASMTMVGVVLLIPVALASLFASVSAFGGGDELSHIAGTLDMLAIWAALGLIALGGAHCLFPHASGRQLFSQSKSRWTFWMLIIGVFGFAVGQLIVDHVDATLAGEGVAEALEAAEVTAPDLAGSLALFAAVMFYGVVVGSILLMQNMIMGIFRGVPVDEDMAVPAGPTPVRHTLTAGSTSIRRLLSSGVGVDTEIIVGDDEGGRLSLADLANQADEVDDDADEEVDEVPDVDVEADEVPDAVSLNRMRKTELVDLASSLGKESSGTKADIIARLVA
;
A
#
# COMPACT_ATOMS: atom_id res chain seq x y z
N MET A 1 2.30 14.69 -35.36
CA MET A 1 3.04 14.05 -34.23
C MET A 1 2.57 12.62 -34.13
N ASN A 2 3.46 11.68 -33.89
CA ASN A 2 3.08 10.30 -33.65
C ASN A 2 2.21 10.22 -32.38
N GLY A 3 1.10 9.49 -32.39
CA GLY A 3 0.18 9.36 -31.25
C GLY A 3 0.87 8.91 -29.96
N ILE A 4 1.88 8.04 -30.05
CA ILE A 4 2.71 7.59 -28.93
C ILE A 4 3.46 8.79 -28.31
N ALA A 5 4.12 9.62 -29.11
CA ALA A 5 4.85 10.77 -28.60
C ALA A 5 3.93 11.80 -27.92
N LEU A 6 2.73 12.01 -28.47
CA LEU A 6 1.74 12.91 -27.87
C LEU A 6 1.24 12.38 -26.52
N THR A 7 0.97 11.09 -26.45
CA THR A 7 0.50 10.42 -25.21
C THR A 7 1.55 10.52 -24.10
N LEU A 8 2.80 10.15 -24.38
CA LEU A 8 3.90 10.25 -23.43
C LEU A 8 4.14 11.71 -23.00
N LEU A 9 4.15 12.65 -23.96
CA LEU A 9 4.34 14.06 -23.64
C LEU A 9 3.21 14.62 -22.77
N SER A 10 1.95 14.22 -23.02
CA SER A 10 0.81 14.65 -22.21
C SER A 10 0.89 14.10 -20.78
N PHE A 11 1.26 12.83 -20.60
CA PHE A 11 1.39 12.22 -19.29
C PHE A 11 2.54 12.81 -18.46
N TYR A 12 3.75 12.80 -19.01
CA TYR A 12 4.90 13.33 -18.28
C TYR A 12 4.84 14.86 -18.14
N GLY A 13 4.29 15.56 -19.12
CA GLY A 13 4.00 16.99 -19.02
C GLY A 13 3.02 17.31 -17.90
N TRP A 14 1.98 16.48 -17.71
CA TRP A 14 1.05 16.60 -16.60
C TRP A 14 1.75 16.35 -15.24
N LEU A 15 2.54 15.28 -15.10
CA LEU A 15 3.27 15.02 -13.85
C LEU A 15 4.27 16.13 -13.51
N LEU A 16 4.96 16.68 -14.51
CA LEU A 16 5.85 17.83 -14.34
C LEU A 16 5.07 19.09 -13.91
N LEU A 17 3.89 19.33 -14.49
CA LEU A 17 3.02 20.42 -14.07
C LEU A 17 2.60 20.26 -12.60
N VAL A 18 2.18 19.05 -12.19
CA VAL A 18 1.86 18.76 -10.78
C VAL A 18 3.07 19.03 -9.88
N ARG A 19 4.25 18.59 -10.28
CA ARG A 19 5.49 18.87 -9.54
C ARG A 19 5.77 20.38 -9.47
N PHE A 20 5.53 21.10 -10.55
CA PHE A 20 5.68 22.56 -10.58
C PHE A 20 4.68 23.26 -9.65
N LEU A 21 3.40 22.85 -9.65
CA LEU A 21 2.37 23.40 -8.78
C LEU A 21 2.67 23.20 -7.28
N THR A 22 3.42 22.16 -6.94
CA THR A 22 3.86 21.90 -5.55
C THR A 22 5.15 22.62 -5.16
N MET A 23 5.84 23.26 -6.11
CA MET A 23 7.06 24.04 -5.83
C MET A 23 6.71 25.36 -5.15
N ARG A 24 7.35 25.61 -4.02
CA ARG A 24 7.29 26.92 -3.36
C ARG A 24 8.22 27.90 -4.03
N GLY A 25 7.90 29.18 -3.90
CA GLY A 25 8.75 30.24 -4.42
C GLY A 25 8.41 30.75 -5.82
N LEU A 26 7.29 30.28 -6.40
CA LEU A 26 6.79 30.79 -7.68
C LEU A 26 5.99 32.11 -7.53
N GLY A 27 6.04 32.73 -6.36
CA GLY A 27 5.40 34.02 -6.09
C GLY A 27 3.88 34.03 -6.35
N PRO A 28 3.38 35.05 -7.10
CA PRO A 28 1.94 35.22 -7.32
C PRO A 28 1.24 34.03 -8.00
N PHE A 29 1.98 33.22 -8.77
CA PHE A 29 1.39 32.07 -9.46
C PHE A 29 1.03 30.95 -8.51
N SER A 30 1.85 30.67 -7.47
CA SER A 30 1.55 29.64 -6.48
C SER A 30 0.38 30.04 -5.57
N SER A 31 0.26 31.30 -5.20
CA SER A 31 -0.90 31.81 -4.44
C SER A 31 -2.18 31.76 -5.28
N PHE A 32 -2.13 32.19 -6.55
CA PHE A 32 -3.27 32.12 -7.46
C PHE A 32 -3.79 30.69 -7.64
N THR A 33 -2.89 29.72 -7.90
CA THR A 33 -3.31 28.32 -8.08
C THR A 33 -3.88 27.72 -6.80
N ARG A 34 -3.32 28.07 -5.63
CA ARG A 34 -3.85 27.66 -4.33
C ARG A 34 -5.22 28.26 -4.07
N ASP A 35 -5.40 29.57 -4.26
CA ASP A 35 -6.66 30.29 -4.05
C ASP A 35 -7.74 29.78 -5.02
N MET A 36 -7.37 29.55 -6.29
CA MET A 36 -8.27 28.95 -7.27
C MET A 36 -8.68 27.53 -6.87
N SER A 37 -7.74 26.69 -6.43
CA SER A 37 -8.01 25.33 -5.97
C SER A 37 -8.90 25.33 -4.71
N ALA A 38 -8.64 26.22 -3.75
CA ALA A 38 -9.46 26.38 -2.56
C ALA A 38 -10.87 26.88 -2.90
N PHE A 39 -10.97 27.83 -3.86
CA PHE A 39 -12.26 28.31 -4.36
C PHE A 39 -13.05 27.18 -5.04
N MET A 40 -12.42 26.40 -5.92
CA MET A 40 -13.07 25.26 -6.56
C MET A 40 -13.54 24.22 -5.54
N LEU A 41 -12.70 23.86 -4.58
CA LEU A 41 -13.06 22.91 -3.53
C LEU A 41 -14.20 23.43 -2.64
N GLY A 42 -14.16 24.70 -2.25
CA GLY A 42 -15.17 25.32 -1.38
C GLY A 42 -16.50 25.62 -2.07
N LYS A 43 -16.47 26.05 -3.35
CA LYS A 43 -17.69 26.45 -4.09
C LYS A 43 -18.30 25.31 -4.89
N ALA A 44 -17.50 24.55 -5.62
CA ALA A 44 -18.01 23.44 -6.42
C ALA A 44 -18.53 22.29 -5.56
N LEU A 45 -18.01 22.15 -4.33
CA LEU A 45 -18.29 21.05 -3.41
C LEU A 45 -18.90 21.56 -2.08
N GLY A 46 -19.42 22.81 -2.06
CA GLY A 46 -20.15 23.36 -0.92
C GLY A 46 -21.19 22.42 -0.31
N PRO A 47 -22.01 21.68 -1.10
CA PRO A 47 -22.94 20.67 -0.59
C PRO A 47 -22.31 19.58 0.25
N ALA A 48 -21.02 19.28 0.08
CA ALA A 48 -20.34 18.27 0.89
C ALA A 48 -20.36 18.60 2.39
N ASN A 49 -20.20 19.88 2.74
CA ASN A 49 -20.21 20.32 4.14
C ASN A 49 -21.60 20.25 4.79
N GLU A 50 -22.66 20.29 3.99
CA GLU A 50 -24.04 20.12 4.47
C GLU A 50 -24.39 18.64 4.67
N LEU A 51 -23.88 17.76 3.80
CA LEU A 51 -24.16 16.33 3.83
C LEU A 51 -23.25 15.55 4.78
N PHE A 52 -21.99 15.95 4.92
CA PHE A 52 -20.99 15.24 5.69
C PHE A 52 -20.31 16.14 6.71
N GLN A 53 -20.11 15.62 7.91
CA GLN A 53 -19.39 16.36 8.96
C GLN A 53 -17.89 16.41 8.62
N ASN A 54 -17.32 17.61 8.72
CA ASN A 54 -15.88 17.83 8.50
C ASN A 54 -15.07 17.46 9.76
N ARG A 55 -15.19 16.18 10.21
CA ARG A 55 -14.47 15.66 11.36
C ARG A 55 -13.19 14.96 10.92
N PRO A 56 -12.06 15.14 11.63
CA PRO A 56 -10.82 14.44 11.31
C PRO A 56 -11.02 12.93 11.14
N GLY A 57 -10.47 12.37 10.08
CA GLY A 57 -10.57 10.94 9.75
C GLY A 57 -11.87 10.48 9.12
N SER A 58 -12.89 11.34 8.97
CA SER A 58 -14.19 10.93 8.41
C SER A 58 -14.10 10.51 6.95
N ALA A 59 -13.28 11.18 6.14
CA ALA A 59 -13.00 10.79 4.76
C ALA A 59 -12.38 9.40 4.70
N GLY A 60 -11.23 9.22 5.34
CA GLY A 60 -10.52 7.96 5.36
C GLY A 60 -11.37 6.80 5.88
N ARG A 61 -12.14 7.02 6.95
CA ARG A 61 -13.08 6.02 7.48
C ARG A 61 -14.12 5.59 6.43
N THR A 62 -14.73 6.54 5.73
CA THR A 62 -15.76 6.24 4.72
C THR A 62 -15.16 5.45 3.56
N TRP A 63 -13.99 5.88 3.05
CA TRP A 63 -13.29 5.16 1.99
C TRP A 63 -12.89 3.74 2.39
N LEU A 64 -12.34 3.55 3.60
CA LEU A 64 -11.90 2.24 4.08
C LEU A 64 -13.07 1.27 4.28
N LEU A 65 -14.20 1.74 4.84
CA LEU A 65 -15.38 0.88 4.98
C LEU A 65 -15.94 0.44 3.63
N HIS A 66 -16.07 1.35 2.67
CA HIS A 66 -16.48 1.01 1.32
C HIS A 66 -15.43 0.13 0.62
N GLY A 67 -14.13 0.43 0.76
CA GLY A 67 -13.06 -0.36 0.17
C GLY A 67 -13.06 -1.81 0.63
N VAL A 68 -13.17 -2.05 1.95
CA VAL A 68 -13.25 -3.41 2.49
C VAL A 68 -14.57 -4.10 2.09
N MET A 69 -15.69 -3.36 1.99
CA MET A 69 -16.92 -3.90 1.41
C MET A 69 -16.70 -4.37 -0.04
N TRP A 70 -16.03 -3.56 -0.85
CA TRP A 70 -15.68 -3.93 -2.22
C TRP A 70 -14.68 -5.09 -2.29
N PHE A 71 -13.77 -5.23 -1.29
CA PHE A 71 -12.92 -6.42 -1.17
C PHE A 71 -13.75 -7.70 -0.96
N ILE A 72 -14.82 -7.63 -0.16
CA ILE A 72 -15.74 -8.77 0.01
C ILE A 72 -16.43 -9.10 -1.32
N ILE A 73 -16.94 -8.09 -2.03
CA ILE A 73 -17.62 -8.29 -3.31
C ILE A 73 -16.65 -8.85 -4.35
N ALA A 74 -15.49 -8.22 -4.53
CA ALA A 74 -14.49 -8.64 -5.51
C ALA A 74 -13.94 -10.04 -5.21
N SER A 75 -13.62 -10.34 -3.95
CA SER A 75 -13.16 -11.68 -3.56
C SER A 75 -14.24 -12.74 -3.73
N THR A 76 -15.52 -12.39 -3.52
CA THR A 76 -16.63 -13.31 -3.80
C THR A 76 -16.78 -13.57 -5.30
N LEU A 77 -16.65 -12.53 -6.15
CA LEU A 77 -16.64 -12.71 -7.60
C LEU A 77 -15.46 -13.57 -8.05
N THR A 78 -14.26 -13.33 -7.55
CA THR A 78 -13.09 -14.18 -7.83
C THR A 78 -13.32 -15.62 -7.40
N PHE A 79 -13.83 -15.83 -6.19
CA PHE A 79 -14.16 -17.17 -5.70
C PHE A 79 -15.18 -17.87 -6.61
N THR A 80 -16.25 -17.18 -7.02
CA THR A 80 -17.27 -17.77 -7.90
C THR A 80 -16.71 -18.09 -9.28
N THR A 81 -15.79 -17.30 -9.81
CA THR A 81 -15.12 -17.59 -11.08
C THR A 81 -14.25 -18.85 -10.95
N LEU A 82 -13.47 -18.97 -9.90
CA LEU A 82 -12.65 -20.16 -9.61
C LEU A 82 -13.52 -21.40 -9.37
N TRP A 83 -14.65 -21.27 -8.67
CA TRP A 83 -15.58 -22.36 -8.44
C TRP A 83 -16.22 -22.84 -9.74
N ARG A 84 -16.61 -21.92 -10.64
CA ARG A 84 -17.15 -22.28 -11.97
C ARG A 84 -16.12 -22.97 -12.86
N ALA A 85 -14.84 -22.74 -12.68
CA ALA A 85 -13.79 -23.51 -13.37
C ALA A 85 -13.81 -24.99 -12.97
N HIS A 86 -14.22 -25.30 -11.71
CA HIS A 86 -14.42 -26.66 -11.23
C HIS A 86 -15.81 -27.20 -11.55
N GLU A 87 -16.86 -26.41 -11.36
CA GLU A 87 -18.26 -26.78 -11.57
C GLU A 87 -18.94 -25.74 -12.48
N PRO A 88 -18.92 -25.93 -13.81
CA PRO A 88 -19.44 -24.96 -14.77
C PRO A 88 -20.89 -24.54 -14.51
N ASP A 89 -21.70 -25.47 -14.00
CA ASP A 89 -23.14 -25.28 -13.75
C ASP A 89 -23.45 -24.72 -12.34
N ALA A 90 -22.43 -24.33 -11.55
CA ALA A 90 -22.58 -23.87 -10.16
C ALA A 90 -23.63 -22.74 -9.98
N LEU A 91 -23.76 -21.87 -10.99
CA LEU A 91 -24.71 -20.74 -10.98
C LEU A 91 -26.00 -21.01 -11.78
N ALA A 92 -26.19 -22.21 -12.35
CA ALA A 92 -27.34 -22.53 -13.21
C ALA A 92 -28.69 -22.31 -12.51
N SER A 93 -28.76 -22.54 -11.19
CA SER A 93 -29.97 -22.28 -10.40
C SER A 93 -30.40 -20.81 -10.39
N LEU A 94 -29.46 -19.87 -10.54
CA LEU A 94 -29.73 -18.44 -10.60
C LEU A 94 -30.33 -18.01 -11.95
N GLY A 95 -30.25 -18.85 -12.98
CA GLY A 95 -30.95 -18.65 -14.27
C GLY A 95 -32.45 -18.52 -14.09
N SER A 96 -33.03 -19.18 -13.08
CA SER A 96 -34.46 -19.08 -12.76
C SER A 96 -34.91 -17.66 -12.37
N ILE A 97 -34.00 -16.83 -11.88
CA ILE A 97 -34.22 -15.41 -11.53
C ILE A 97 -33.66 -14.47 -12.61
N GLY A 98 -33.27 -15.00 -13.78
CA GLY A 98 -32.73 -14.21 -14.88
C GLY A 98 -31.24 -13.85 -14.77
N TYR A 99 -30.50 -14.46 -13.83
CA TYR A 99 -29.07 -14.24 -13.70
C TYR A 99 -28.27 -15.36 -14.35
N SER A 100 -27.77 -15.10 -15.56
CA SER A 100 -26.95 -16.03 -16.33
C SER A 100 -25.84 -15.25 -17.05
N PRO A 101 -24.83 -14.75 -16.33
CA PRO A 101 -23.78 -13.96 -16.94
C PRO A 101 -22.88 -14.82 -17.83
N THR A 102 -22.43 -14.25 -18.92
CA THR A 102 -21.36 -14.82 -19.74
C THR A 102 -20.02 -14.73 -19.03
N ASP A 103 -19.01 -15.47 -19.50
CA ASP A 103 -17.67 -15.39 -18.91
C ASP A 103 -17.06 -14.00 -19.07
N ALA A 104 -17.25 -13.36 -20.23
CA ALA A 104 -16.81 -11.98 -20.46
C ALA A 104 -17.46 -10.99 -19.47
N GLN A 105 -18.77 -11.13 -19.22
CA GLN A 105 -19.48 -10.30 -18.24
C GLN A 105 -18.97 -10.54 -16.81
N SER A 106 -18.73 -11.79 -16.45
CA SER A 106 -18.18 -12.15 -15.14
C SER A 106 -16.78 -11.60 -14.96
N THR A 107 -15.93 -11.67 -15.98
CA THR A 107 -14.57 -11.12 -15.99
C THR A 107 -14.58 -9.59 -15.90
N ALA A 108 -15.42 -8.91 -16.68
CA ALA A 108 -15.57 -7.46 -16.61
C ALA A 108 -16.02 -6.98 -15.21
N ALA A 109 -16.99 -7.68 -14.61
CA ALA A 109 -17.44 -7.40 -13.25
C ALA A 109 -16.32 -7.61 -12.21
N LEU A 110 -15.55 -8.69 -12.35
CA LEU A 110 -14.41 -9.01 -11.50
C LEU A 110 -13.31 -7.94 -11.58
N HIS A 111 -12.90 -7.57 -12.79
CA HIS A 111 -11.87 -6.55 -13.02
C HIS A 111 -12.28 -5.20 -12.43
N LEU A 112 -13.51 -4.76 -12.71
CA LEU A 112 -14.04 -3.52 -12.16
C LEU A 112 -14.07 -3.54 -10.62
N ALA A 113 -14.64 -4.59 -10.02
CA ALA A 113 -14.77 -4.70 -8.58
C ALA A 113 -13.41 -4.77 -7.88
N SER A 114 -12.42 -5.45 -8.47
CA SER A 114 -11.08 -5.60 -7.91
C SER A 114 -10.27 -4.31 -7.99
N VAL A 115 -10.19 -3.69 -9.18
CA VAL A 115 -9.33 -2.52 -9.44
C VAL A 115 -9.98 -1.25 -8.91
N PHE A 116 -11.20 -0.92 -9.35
CA PHE A 116 -11.85 0.35 -9.02
C PHE A 116 -12.67 0.27 -7.72
N GLY A 117 -13.19 -0.90 -7.37
CA GLY A 117 -13.85 -1.11 -6.08
C GLY A 117 -12.84 -1.33 -4.94
N ALA A 118 -12.31 -2.53 -4.84
CA ALA A 118 -11.52 -2.99 -3.70
C ALA A 118 -10.19 -2.23 -3.54
N LEU A 119 -9.31 -2.33 -4.53
CA LEU A 119 -7.97 -1.72 -4.44
C LEU A 119 -8.05 -0.20 -4.38
N SER A 120 -8.69 0.45 -5.38
CA SER A 120 -8.70 1.91 -5.45
C SER A 120 -9.33 2.54 -4.21
N MET A 121 -10.50 2.04 -3.74
CA MET A 121 -11.15 2.62 -2.58
C MET A 121 -10.35 2.44 -1.29
N THR A 122 -9.77 1.27 -1.09
CA THR A 122 -8.96 1.01 0.11
C THR A 122 -7.65 1.80 0.09
N LEU A 123 -6.98 1.87 -1.05
CA LEU A 123 -5.75 2.64 -1.22
C LEU A 123 -5.99 4.15 -1.07
N ILE A 124 -7.09 4.69 -1.64
CA ILE A 124 -7.46 6.11 -1.44
C ILE A 124 -7.73 6.37 0.04
N GLY A 125 -8.52 5.51 0.69
CA GLY A 125 -8.84 5.68 2.12
C GLY A 125 -7.61 5.67 3.02
N ALA A 126 -6.72 4.69 2.82
CA ALA A 126 -5.45 4.64 3.53
C ALA A 126 -4.55 5.83 3.19
N GLY A 127 -4.49 6.23 1.91
CA GLY A 127 -3.73 7.39 1.45
C GLY A 127 -4.19 8.71 2.08
N LEU A 128 -5.50 8.95 2.18
CA LEU A 128 -6.07 10.12 2.87
C LEU A 128 -5.64 10.16 4.34
N LEU A 129 -5.64 9.01 5.02
CA LEU A 129 -5.20 8.93 6.42
C LEU A 129 -3.69 9.14 6.58
N VAL A 130 -2.88 8.57 5.69
CA VAL A 130 -1.43 8.86 5.65
C VAL A 130 -1.22 10.34 5.44
N GLN A 131 -1.95 10.95 4.50
CA GLN A 131 -1.82 12.37 4.18
C GLN A 131 -2.20 13.26 5.37
N SER A 132 -3.35 12.99 6.04
CA SER A 132 -3.78 13.76 7.20
C SER A 132 -2.80 13.64 8.37
N ARG A 133 -2.21 12.46 8.58
CA ARG A 133 -1.21 12.25 9.64
C ARG A 133 0.10 12.99 9.39
N LEU A 134 0.54 13.06 8.13
CA LEU A 134 1.79 13.72 7.76
C LEU A 134 1.67 15.24 7.71
N SER A 135 0.47 15.76 7.45
CA SER A 135 0.18 17.21 7.36
C SER A 135 -0.69 17.72 8.53
N GLY A 136 -0.99 16.88 9.52
CA GLY A 136 -1.83 17.26 10.66
C GLY A 136 -3.34 17.22 10.39
N SER A 137 -3.78 17.61 9.21
CA SER A 137 -5.20 17.58 8.80
C SER A 137 -5.34 17.52 7.28
N LEU A 138 -6.49 17.09 6.79
CA LEU A 138 -6.87 17.24 5.37
C LEU A 138 -7.44 18.62 5.11
N ALA A 139 -7.28 19.13 3.90
CA ALA A 139 -7.89 20.38 3.49
C ALA A 139 -9.43 20.32 3.57
N SER A 140 -10.04 19.16 3.29
CA SER A 140 -11.48 18.93 3.46
C SER A 140 -11.81 17.46 3.67
N GLU A 141 -12.26 17.10 4.86
CA GLU A 141 -12.74 15.75 5.17
C GLU A 141 -14.12 15.47 4.55
N SER A 142 -15.01 16.45 4.56
CA SER A 142 -16.37 16.32 3.98
C SER A 142 -16.33 16.06 2.47
N ASN A 143 -15.44 16.72 1.74
CA ASN A 143 -15.22 16.45 0.33
C ASN A 143 -14.72 15.01 0.11
N GLY A 144 -13.71 14.57 0.88
CA GLY A 144 -13.22 13.20 0.81
C GLY A 144 -14.33 12.17 1.05
N ALA A 145 -15.21 12.39 2.03
CA ALA A 145 -16.33 11.49 2.33
C ALA A 145 -17.39 11.47 1.21
N LEU A 146 -17.72 12.63 0.62
CA LEU A 146 -18.65 12.72 -0.52
C LEU A 146 -18.09 11.93 -1.73
N MET A 147 -16.81 12.10 -2.02
CA MET A 147 -16.17 11.40 -3.14
C MET A 147 -16.16 9.87 -2.93
N ALA A 148 -16.08 9.38 -1.68
CA ALA A 148 -16.20 7.96 -1.39
C ALA A 148 -17.55 7.37 -1.82
N TRP A 149 -18.63 8.08 -1.51
CA TRP A 149 -19.96 7.69 -1.95
C TRP A 149 -20.12 7.76 -3.46
N ALA A 150 -19.69 8.86 -4.08
CA ALA A 150 -19.74 9.01 -5.53
C ALA A 150 -18.98 7.89 -6.24
N TRP A 151 -17.78 7.56 -5.77
CA TRP A 151 -16.96 6.47 -6.30
C TRP A 151 -17.65 5.10 -6.15
N SER A 152 -18.15 4.80 -4.95
CA SER A 152 -18.81 3.51 -4.68
C SER A 152 -20.09 3.32 -5.51
N VAL A 153 -20.89 4.38 -5.66
CA VAL A 153 -22.07 4.37 -6.53
C VAL A 153 -21.67 4.18 -7.99
N THR A 154 -20.64 4.87 -8.46
CA THR A 154 -20.10 4.68 -9.82
C THR A 154 -19.66 3.24 -10.03
N THR A 155 -18.91 2.65 -9.10
CA THR A 155 -18.50 1.25 -9.19
C THR A 155 -19.70 0.30 -9.22
N PHE A 156 -20.73 0.56 -8.42
CA PHE A 156 -21.96 -0.23 -8.42
C PHE A 156 -22.71 -0.14 -9.75
N VAL A 157 -22.84 1.07 -10.31
CA VAL A 157 -23.42 1.26 -11.65
C VAL A 157 -22.61 0.50 -12.72
N GLY A 158 -21.29 0.50 -12.59
CA GLY A 158 -20.40 -0.25 -13.47
C GLY A 158 -20.61 -1.76 -13.40
N LEU A 159 -20.89 -2.32 -12.23
CA LEU A 159 -21.28 -3.73 -12.12
C LEU A 159 -22.56 -4.04 -12.91
N ILE A 160 -23.52 -3.14 -12.91
CA ILE A 160 -24.74 -3.30 -13.72
C ILE A 160 -24.38 -3.26 -15.21
N ILE A 161 -23.55 -2.30 -15.62
CA ILE A 161 -23.10 -2.18 -17.02
C ILE A 161 -22.31 -3.42 -17.47
N ALA A 162 -21.45 -3.96 -16.61
CA ALA A 162 -20.67 -5.17 -16.88
C ALA A 162 -21.54 -6.40 -17.23
N HIS A 163 -22.78 -6.43 -16.76
CA HIS A 163 -23.75 -7.49 -17.09
C HIS A 163 -24.63 -7.17 -18.30
N THR A 164 -24.29 -6.12 -19.05
CA THR A 164 -24.99 -5.80 -20.32
C THR A 164 -24.15 -6.18 -21.53
N SER A 165 -24.69 -5.95 -22.73
CA SER A 165 -23.97 -6.11 -23.99
C SER A 165 -23.05 -4.91 -24.33
N LEU A 166 -22.89 -3.95 -23.43
CA LEU A 166 -22.08 -2.74 -23.65
C LEU A 166 -20.59 -2.95 -23.30
N ILE A 167 -20.20 -4.15 -22.90
CA ILE A 167 -18.81 -4.46 -22.59
C ILE A 167 -17.96 -4.52 -23.86
N GLY A 168 -16.74 -3.96 -23.78
CA GLY A 168 -15.73 -3.98 -24.84
C GLY A 168 -14.73 -5.14 -24.69
N GLU A 169 -13.78 -5.20 -25.61
CA GLU A 169 -12.81 -6.30 -25.69
C GLU A 169 -11.47 -5.99 -24.99
N VAL A 170 -11.26 -4.75 -24.54
CA VAL A 170 -10.00 -4.35 -23.89
C VAL A 170 -9.97 -4.89 -22.47
N ALA A 171 -9.14 -5.89 -22.23
CA ALA A 171 -8.98 -6.49 -20.91
C ALA A 171 -8.69 -5.41 -19.83
N TRP A 172 -9.31 -5.52 -18.66
CA TRP A 172 -9.29 -4.57 -17.55
C TRP A 172 -10.01 -3.23 -17.80
N PHE A 173 -10.37 -2.92 -19.05
CA PHE A 173 -11.15 -1.74 -19.45
C PHE A 173 -12.35 -2.14 -20.31
N GLU A 174 -13.06 -3.18 -19.90
CA GLU A 174 -14.21 -3.74 -20.63
C GLU A 174 -15.42 -2.80 -20.65
N LEU A 175 -15.51 -1.84 -19.73
CA LEU A 175 -16.59 -0.86 -19.72
C LEU A 175 -16.36 0.24 -20.78
N PRO A 176 -17.45 0.91 -21.24
CA PRO A 176 -17.30 2.01 -22.19
C PRO A 176 -16.29 3.07 -21.69
N PRO A 177 -15.43 3.64 -22.55
CA PRO A 177 -14.37 4.57 -22.15
C PRO A 177 -14.89 5.80 -21.39
N VAL A 178 -16.09 6.28 -21.70
CA VAL A 178 -16.74 7.39 -20.99
C VAL A 178 -16.95 7.09 -19.49
N TYR A 179 -17.08 5.82 -19.14
CA TYR A 179 -17.26 5.40 -17.76
C TYR A 179 -16.00 5.66 -16.91
N TYR A 180 -14.82 5.40 -17.46
CA TYR A 180 -13.55 5.66 -16.77
C TYR A 180 -13.26 7.15 -16.59
N LEU A 181 -13.81 7.99 -17.47
CA LEU A 181 -13.77 9.44 -17.28
C LEU A 181 -14.51 9.87 -16.00
N VAL A 182 -15.60 9.20 -15.62
CA VAL A 182 -16.32 9.52 -14.38
C VAL A 182 -15.42 9.30 -13.15
N PHE A 183 -14.63 8.23 -13.10
CA PHE A 183 -13.68 8.01 -12.02
C PHE A 183 -12.62 9.12 -11.94
N SER A 184 -12.10 9.59 -13.08
CA SER A 184 -11.15 10.70 -13.10
C SER A 184 -11.78 12.03 -12.66
N LEU A 185 -13.05 12.27 -12.99
CA LEU A 185 -13.79 13.44 -12.51
C LEU A 185 -14.00 13.40 -10.99
N ILE A 186 -14.20 12.22 -10.39
CA ILE A 186 -14.27 12.06 -8.93
C ILE A 186 -12.87 12.14 -8.31
N ALA A 187 -11.85 11.65 -8.99
CA ALA A 187 -10.47 11.72 -8.52
C ALA A 187 -9.91 13.16 -8.53
N LEU A 188 -10.40 14.03 -9.40
CA LEU A 188 -9.92 15.42 -9.51
C LEU A 188 -10.13 16.22 -8.20
N PRO A 189 -11.31 16.26 -7.55
CA PRO A 189 -11.46 16.90 -6.26
C PRO A 189 -10.61 16.29 -5.16
N LEU A 190 -10.39 14.97 -5.18
CA LEU A 190 -9.49 14.30 -4.25
C LEU A 190 -8.03 14.72 -4.47
N PHE A 191 -7.61 14.81 -5.73
CA PHE A 191 -6.28 15.31 -6.10
C PHE A 191 -6.09 16.75 -5.62
N ILE A 192 -7.08 17.63 -5.83
CA ILE A 192 -7.05 19.01 -5.33
C ILE A 192 -6.95 19.04 -3.80
N ASN A 193 -7.71 18.19 -3.11
CA ASN A 193 -7.66 18.05 -1.65
C ASN A 193 -6.26 17.63 -1.18
N HIS A 194 -5.64 16.62 -1.81
CA HIS A 194 -4.28 16.21 -1.53
C HIS A 194 -3.26 17.33 -1.79
N LEU A 195 -3.38 18.01 -2.92
CA LEU A 195 -2.49 19.11 -3.30
C LEU A 195 -2.56 20.26 -2.29
N LEU A 196 -3.75 20.68 -1.90
CA LEU A 196 -3.96 21.71 -0.89
C LEU A 196 -3.42 21.29 0.49
N THR A 197 -3.64 20.04 0.86
CA THR A 197 -3.13 19.49 2.13
C THR A 197 -1.60 19.52 2.18
N VAL A 198 -0.94 19.03 1.12
CA VAL A 198 0.54 18.98 1.05
C VAL A 198 1.17 20.37 0.99
N THR A 199 0.48 21.34 0.38
CA THR A 199 0.99 22.71 0.22
C THR A 199 0.59 23.65 1.35
N ALA A 200 -0.22 23.20 2.32
CA ALA A 200 -0.64 24.01 3.47
C ALA A 200 0.54 24.35 4.39
N ASP A 201 1.38 23.38 4.68
CA ASP A 201 2.51 23.54 5.60
C ASP A 201 3.71 24.19 4.92
N GLU A 202 4.57 24.82 5.74
CA GLU A 202 5.84 25.36 5.28
C GLU A 202 6.89 24.29 5.00
N VAL A 203 6.63 23.08 5.35
CA VAL A 203 7.55 21.95 5.24
C VAL A 203 7.40 21.23 3.90
N PRO A 204 8.52 20.86 3.24
CA PRO A 204 8.47 20.10 2.00
C PRO A 204 7.81 18.72 2.21
N PRO A 205 7.02 18.26 1.22
CA PRO A 205 6.40 16.93 1.28
C PRO A 205 7.45 15.82 1.38
N VAL A 206 7.14 14.83 2.21
CA VAL A 206 7.95 13.60 2.34
C VAL A 206 7.60 12.57 1.26
N VAL A 207 8.46 11.56 1.09
CA VAL A 207 8.31 10.55 0.02
C VAL A 207 6.93 9.88 -0.02
N PRO A 208 6.32 9.43 1.09
CA PRO A 208 4.96 8.89 1.06
C PRO A 208 3.93 9.86 0.44
N GLN A 209 3.99 11.14 0.79
CA GLN A 209 3.08 12.16 0.25
C GLN A 209 3.25 12.34 -1.26
N TRP A 210 4.49 12.29 -1.76
CA TRP A 210 4.77 12.34 -3.20
C TRP A 210 4.19 11.16 -3.95
N PHE A 211 4.32 9.95 -3.44
CA PHE A 211 3.68 8.76 -4.03
C PHE A 211 2.16 8.94 -4.14
N LEU A 212 1.51 9.45 -3.09
CA LEU A 212 0.06 9.64 -3.06
C LEU A 212 -0.41 10.74 -4.02
N VAL A 213 0.29 11.88 -4.05
CA VAL A 213 -0.08 13.01 -4.94
C VAL A 213 0.12 12.64 -6.41
N LEU A 214 1.29 12.08 -6.77
CA LEU A 214 1.58 11.70 -8.15
C LEU A 214 0.76 10.50 -8.60
N GLY A 215 0.48 9.55 -7.70
CA GLY A 215 -0.43 8.43 -7.97
C GLY A 215 -1.83 8.92 -8.34
N LEU A 216 -2.40 9.78 -7.52
CA LEU A 216 -3.73 10.33 -7.79
C LEU A 216 -3.75 11.25 -9.02
N ALA A 217 -2.67 11.99 -9.28
CA ALA A 217 -2.51 12.76 -10.51
C ALA A 217 -2.51 11.85 -11.76
N SER A 218 -1.85 10.69 -11.68
CA SER A 218 -1.86 9.69 -12.77
C SER A 218 -3.27 9.16 -13.03
N LEU A 219 -4.05 8.90 -11.99
CA LEU A 219 -5.44 8.48 -12.12
C LEU A 219 -6.32 9.57 -12.76
N VAL A 220 -6.13 10.83 -12.38
CA VAL A 220 -6.86 11.96 -13.02
C VAL A 220 -6.56 12.03 -14.50
N TRP A 221 -5.33 11.76 -14.93
CA TRP A 221 -4.94 11.77 -16.34
C TRP A 221 -5.57 10.59 -17.12
N THR A 222 -5.74 9.41 -16.49
CA THR A 222 -6.21 8.19 -17.20
C THR A 222 -7.61 8.31 -17.79
N GLY A 223 -8.52 9.09 -17.19
CA GLY A 223 -9.88 9.24 -17.72
C GLY A 223 -9.93 9.95 -19.06
N PRO A 224 -9.45 11.20 -19.18
CA PRO A 224 -9.36 11.88 -20.45
C PRO A 224 -8.53 11.13 -21.50
N ALA A 225 -7.42 10.51 -21.09
CA ALA A 225 -6.59 9.70 -21.96
C ALA A 225 -7.33 8.45 -22.45
N GLY A 226 -8.05 7.76 -21.56
CA GLY A 226 -8.84 6.59 -21.88
C GLY A 226 -9.92 6.87 -22.91
N LEU A 227 -10.57 8.04 -22.82
CA LEU A 227 -11.57 8.45 -23.79
C LEU A 227 -11.01 8.58 -25.22
N LEU A 228 -9.72 8.91 -25.34
CA LEU A 228 -9.04 9.08 -26.63
C LEU A 228 -8.34 7.79 -27.09
N LEU A 229 -7.74 7.04 -26.18
CA LEU A 229 -6.88 5.89 -26.49
C LEU A 229 -7.63 4.57 -26.61
N LEU A 230 -8.69 4.38 -25.80
CA LEU A 230 -9.49 3.13 -25.84
C LEU A 230 -10.47 3.09 -27.01
N GLN A 231 -10.74 4.22 -27.67
CA GLN A 231 -11.56 4.26 -28.89
C GLN A 231 -10.76 3.99 -30.17
N GLY A 232 -9.42 4.02 -30.06
CA GLY A 232 -8.53 3.76 -31.19
C GLY A 232 -8.15 2.29 -31.28
N GLU A 233 -7.78 1.84 -32.47
CA GLU A 233 -7.32 0.47 -32.73
C GLU A 233 -5.87 0.23 -32.23
N ASN A 234 -5.28 1.15 -31.47
CA ASN A 234 -3.89 1.06 -31.01
C ASN A 234 -3.79 0.31 -29.70
N GLN A 235 -3.68 -1.02 -29.77
CA GLN A 235 -3.55 -1.91 -28.61
C GLN A 235 -2.35 -1.57 -27.72
N LEU A 236 -1.23 -1.10 -28.28
CA LEU A 236 -0.04 -0.73 -27.49
C LEU A 236 -0.32 0.46 -26.56
N LEU A 237 -1.04 1.48 -27.03
CA LEU A 237 -1.41 2.63 -26.20
C LEU A 237 -2.42 2.25 -25.12
N ALA A 238 -3.38 1.39 -25.41
CA ALA A 238 -4.31 0.84 -24.45
C ALA A 238 -3.56 0.04 -23.36
N TRP A 239 -2.66 -0.85 -23.77
CA TRP A 239 -1.80 -1.59 -22.86
C TRP A 239 -0.94 -0.67 -21.99
N TRP A 240 -0.32 0.37 -22.58
CA TRP A 240 0.47 1.32 -21.80
C TRP A 240 -0.39 2.06 -20.77
N MET A 241 -1.62 2.43 -21.10
CA MET A 241 -2.55 3.06 -20.16
C MET A 241 -2.90 2.13 -18.99
N LEU A 242 -3.06 0.82 -19.24
CA LEU A 242 -3.20 -0.18 -18.17
C LEU A 242 -1.98 -0.18 -17.24
N LYS A 243 -0.78 -0.11 -17.81
CA LYS A 243 0.46 -0.02 -17.03
C LYS A 243 0.54 1.26 -16.19
N VAL A 244 -0.03 2.37 -16.65
CA VAL A 244 -0.18 3.59 -15.84
C VAL A 244 -1.13 3.36 -14.67
N VAL A 245 -2.25 2.67 -14.87
CA VAL A 245 -3.18 2.34 -13.77
C VAL A 245 -2.52 1.42 -12.74
N PHE A 246 -1.89 0.33 -13.16
CA PHE A 246 -1.27 -0.61 -12.23
C PHE A 246 0.00 -0.06 -11.57
N GLY A 247 0.83 0.67 -12.31
CA GLY A 247 2.12 1.18 -11.82
C GLY A 247 2.04 2.57 -11.19
N CYS A 248 1.65 3.54 -11.99
CA CYS A 248 1.68 4.94 -11.55
C CYS A 248 0.53 5.31 -10.62
N TRP A 249 -0.57 4.54 -10.62
CA TRP A 249 -1.67 4.74 -9.69
C TRP A 249 -1.65 3.72 -8.55
N LEU A 250 -1.96 2.45 -8.79
CA LEU A 250 -2.16 1.46 -7.72
C LEU A 250 -0.86 1.15 -6.96
N LEU A 251 0.21 0.80 -7.68
CA LEU A 251 1.51 0.48 -7.06
C LEU A 251 2.12 1.70 -6.36
N ALA A 252 2.09 2.87 -7.00
CA ALA A 252 2.61 4.10 -6.39
C ALA A 252 1.90 4.41 -5.07
N THR A 253 0.56 4.34 -5.06
CA THR A 253 -0.24 4.58 -3.85
C THR A 253 0.04 3.53 -2.77
N ALA A 254 0.14 2.25 -3.15
CA ALA A 254 0.49 1.15 -2.25
C ALA A 254 1.88 1.35 -1.63
N LEU A 255 2.88 1.73 -2.44
CA LEU A 255 4.22 2.04 -1.95
C LEU A 255 4.22 3.27 -1.02
N GLY A 256 3.45 4.30 -1.31
CA GLY A 256 3.27 5.45 -0.42
C GLY A 256 2.73 5.04 0.96
N ILE A 257 1.73 4.17 1.00
CA ILE A 257 1.18 3.61 2.24
C ILE A 257 2.22 2.77 2.97
N ALA A 258 2.92 1.87 2.26
CA ALA A 258 3.93 1.01 2.86
C ALA A 258 5.09 1.80 3.47
N HIS A 259 5.57 2.86 2.77
CA HIS A 259 6.62 3.76 3.26
C HIS A 259 6.20 4.61 4.48
N HIS A 260 4.91 4.64 4.82
CA HIS A 260 4.42 5.22 6.07
C HIS A 260 4.14 4.15 7.13
N VAL A 261 3.39 3.10 6.78
CA VAL A 261 2.89 2.10 7.74
C VAL A 261 4.02 1.30 8.37
N VAL A 262 5.00 0.84 7.58
CA VAL A 262 6.09 -0.02 8.09
C VAL A 262 7.01 0.77 9.06
N PRO A 263 7.55 1.95 8.71
CA PRO A 263 8.33 2.75 9.64
C PRO A 263 7.54 3.17 10.88
N ALA A 264 6.26 3.55 10.71
CA ALA A 264 5.42 3.93 11.83
C ALA A 264 5.18 2.79 12.82
N ALA A 265 4.92 1.57 12.34
CA ALA A 265 4.73 0.40 13.20
C ALA A 265 6.00 0.01 13.97
N LEU A 266 7.16 0.32 13.41
CA LEU A 266 8.47 0.05 14.03
C LEU A 266 8.96 1.20 14.91
N GLY A 267 8.34 2.38 14.86
CA GLY A 267 8.86 3.57 15.52
C GLY A 267 10.24 3.98 15.00
N ARG A 268 10.53 3.75 13.72
CA ARG A 268 11.85 3.98 13.12
C ARG A 268 11.72 4.78 11.83
N PRO A 269 12.70 5.63 11.48
CA PRO A 269 12.75 6.25 10.17
C PRO A 269 13.04 5.22 9.08
N LEU A 270 12.76 5.60 7.83
CA LEU A 270 13.17 4.83 6.65
C LEU A 270 14.69 4.69 6.61
N TRP A 271 15.18 3.51 6.26
CA TRP A 271 16.61 3.20 6.26
C TRP A 271 17.41 4.07 5.28
N SER A 272 16.88 4.36 4.09
CA SER A 272 17.58 5.17 3.09
C SER A 272 16.62 6.06 2.32
N ARG A 273 16.95 7.36 2.29
CA ARG A 273 16.28 8.33 1.46
C ARG A 273 16.55 8.11 -0.02
N SER A 274 17.79 7.82 -0.38
CA SER A 274 18.19 7.62 -1.77
C SER A 274 17.41 6.47 -2.39
N LEU A 275 17.24 5.34 -1.68
CA LEU A 275 16.41 4.23 -2.14
C LEU A 275 14.93 4.62 -2.26
N SER A 276 14.40 5.41 -1.31
CA SER A 276 13.02 5.93 -1.42
C SER A 276 12.86 6.84 -2.64
N THR A 277 13.87 7.66 -2.96
CA THR A 277 13.85 8.52 -4.16
C THR A 277 13.93 7.71 -5.44
N VAL A 278 14.79 6.68 -5.49
CA VAL A 278 14.86 5.75 -6.63
C VAL A 278 13.53 5.03 -6.81
N ALA A 279 12.94 4.54 -5.72
CA ALA A 279 11.63 3.90 -5.76
C ALA A 279 10.55 4.87 -6.29
N LEU A 280 10.50 6.11 -5.78
CA LEU A 280 9.54 7.12 -6.21
C LEU A 280 9.70 7.46 -7.69
N VAL A 281 10.87 7.96 -8.08
CA VAL A 281 11.12 8.43 -9.45
C VAL A 281 10.99 7.27 -10.44
N GLY A 282 11.57 6.12 -10.11
CA GLY A 282 11.56 4.95 -10.97
C GLY A 282 10.14 4.42 -11.25
N THR A 283 9.26 4.42 -10.25
CA THR A 283 7.86 3.99 -10.42
C THR A 283 7.11 4.80 -11.48
N PHE A 284 7.42 6.10 -11.62
CA PHE A 284 6.75 6.98 -12.60
C PHE A 284 7.48 7.06 -13.94
N VAL A 285 8.75 6.70 -14.01
CA VAL A 285 9.56 6.78 -15.24
C VAL A 285 9.59 5.44 -15.98
N THR A 286 9.55 4.32 -15.27
CA THR A 286 9.57 2.98 -15.87
C THR A 286 8.16 2.43 -16.06
N VAL A 287 8.06 1.31 -16.78
CA VAL A 287 6.77 0.63 -17.04
C VAL A 287 6.69 -0.59 -16.13
N THR A 288 5.74 -0.59 -15.19
CA THR A 288 5.57 -1.72 -14.26
C THR A 288 5.30 -3.05 -14.99
N PRO A 289 5.88 -4.18 -14.57
CA PRO A 289 5.47 -5.48 -15.08
C PRO A 289 4.13 -5.96 -14.52
N LEU A 290 3.70 -5.42 -13.36
CA LEU A 290 2.47 -5.83 -12.69
C LEU A 290 1.23 -5.47 -13.49
N GLY A 291 0.26 -6.37 -13.50
CA GLY A 291 -1.02 -6.24 -14.20
C GLY A 291 -0.87 -6.22 -15.72
N ALA A 292 -1.86 -6.70 -16.44
CA ALA A 292 -1.81 -6.87 -17.89
C ALA A 292 -0.50 -7.55 -18.33
N SER A 293 -0.21 -8.72 -17.72
CA SER A 293 1.02 -9.50 -17.96
C SER A 293 1.08 -10.09 -19.36
N GLY A 294 -0.06 -10.13 -20.09
CA GLY A 294 -0.09 -10.39 -21.52
C GLY A 294 0.61 -9.28 -22.29
N GLY A 295 1.30 -9.61 -23.38
CA GLY A 295 1.94 -8.65 -24.26
C GLY A 295 1.00 -8.14 -25.35
N VAL A 296 1.51 -7.24 -26.19
CA VAL A 296 0.86 -6.79 -27.43
C VAL A 296 1.67 -7.32 -28.61
N SER A 297 1.17 -8.35 -29.26
CA SER A 297 1.87 -9.05 -30.35
C SER A 297 2.06 -8.20 -31.63
N GLU A 298 1.24 -7.18 -31.82
CA GLU A 298 1.25 -6.33 -33.05
C GLU A 298 2.30 -5.21 -33.01
N ALA A 299 3.04 -5.06 -31.91
CA ALA A 299 4.11 -4.05 -31.84
C ALA A 299 5.30 -4.48 -32.70
N GLY A 300 5.86 -3.54 -33.50
CA GLY A 300 7.08 -3.82 -34.26
C GLY A 300 8.27 -4.12 -33.37
N GLU A 301 9.25 -4.91 -33.85
CA GLU A 301 10.42 -5.42 -33.09
C GLU A 301 11.15 -4.34 -32.27
N PHE A 302 11.32 -3.14 -32.81
CA PHE A 302 11.97 -2.04 -32.08
C PHE A 302 11.16 -1.62 -30.83
N LEU A 303 9.85 -1.50 -30.96
CA LEU A 303 8.99 -1.14 -29.81
C LEU A 303 8.92 -2.27 -28.79
N GLN A 304 8.90 -3.53 -29.24
CA GLN A 304 8.95 -4.70 -28.35
C GLN A 304 10.24 -4.69 -27.53
N ALA A 305 11.39 -4.47 -28.16
CA ALA A 305 12.67 -4.39 -27.46
C ALA A 305 12.70 -3.22 -26.45
N MET A 306 12.19 -2.03 -26.84
CA MET A 306 12.12 -0.87 -25.94
C MET A 306 11.20 -1.13 -24.74
N VAL A 307 10.04 -1.72 -24.96
CA VAL A 307 9.11 -2.10 -23.88
C VAL A 307 9.77 -3.11 -22.94
N GLY A 308 10.43 -4.14 -23.46
CA GLY A 308 11.18 -5.11 -22.66
C GLY A 308 12.23 -4.46 -21.77
N ILE A 309 12.99 -3.50 -22.30
CA ILE A 309 13.98 -2.73 -21.53
C ILE A 309 13.30 -1.93 -20.40
N PHE A 310 12.22 -1.20 -20.68
CA PHE A 310 11.53 -0.40 -19.67
C PHE A 310 10.85 -1.28 -18.61
N LEU A 311 10.31 -2.45 -18.98
CA LEU A 311 9.81 -3.45 -18.04
C LEU A 311 10.93 -3.98 -17.14
N ALA A 312 12.10 -4.32 -17.70
CA ALA A 312 13.24 -4.79 -16.91
C ALA A 312 13.78 -3.68 -15.97
N LEU A 313 13.86 -2.44 -16.43
CA LEU A 313 14.29 -1.31 -15.62
C LEU A 313 13.34 -1.03 -14.45
N SER A 314 12.07 -1.40 -14.55
CA SER A 314 11.10 -1.21 -13.46
C SER A 314 11.35 -2.09 -12.24
N LEU A 315 12.17 -3.13 -12.36
CA LEU A 315 12.62 -3.91 -11.21
C LEU A 315 13.50 -3.08 -10.27
N LEU A 316 14.24 -2.10 -10.77
CA LEU A 316 15.10 -1.25 -9.94
C LEU A 316 14.31 -0.47 -8.86
N PRO A 317 13.25 0.28 -9.19
CA PRO A 317 12.44 0.95 -8.18
C PRO A 317 11.73 -0.01 -7.23
N LEU A 318 11.30 -1.19 -7.72
CA LEU A 318 10.69 -2.22 -6.86
C LEU A 318 11.70 -2.79 -5.88
N ILE A 319 12.89 -3.18 -6.35
CA ILE A 319 13.98 -3.66 -5.49
C ILE A 319 14.39 -2.57 -4.49
N ALA A 320 14.49 -1.32 -4.93
CA ALA A 320 14.82 -0.20 -4.05
C ALA A 320 13.78 -0.02 -2.93
N ALA A 321 12.48 -0.10 -3.24
CA ALA A 321 11.41 -0.03 -2.27
C ALA A 321 11.45 -1.20 -1.27
N VAL A 322 11.52 -2.43 -1.78
CA VAL A 322 11.54 -3.65 -0.95
C VAL A 322 12.78 -3.71 -0.08
N ALA A 323 13.96 -3.41 -0.63
CA ALA A 323 15.21 -3.38 0.12
C ALA A 323 15.19 -2.31 1.23
N ASN A 324 14.69 -1.11 0.92
CA ASN A 324 14.60 -0.02 1.89
C ASN A 324 13.66 -0.37 3.06
N LEU A 325 12.46 -0.89 2.78
CA LEU A 325 11.51 -1.29 3.80
C LEU A 325 11.98 -2.50 4.60
N SER A 326 12.63 -3.48 3.96
CA SER A 326 13.21 -4.64 4.63
C SER A 326 14.39 -4.24 5.52
N ALA A 327 15.24 -3.32 5.08
CA ALA A 327 16.33 -2.78 5.89
C ALA A 327 15.79 -1.97 7.08
N THR A 328 14.71 -1.18 6.89
CA THR A 328 14.00 -0.49 7.98
C THR A 328 13.45 -1.48 9.00
N ALA A 329 12.95 -2.64 8.58
CA ALA A 329 12.45 -3.69 9.44
C ALA A 329 13.56 -4.53 10.11
N SER A 330 14.81 -4.42 9.67
CA SER A 330 15.93 -5.16 10.23
C SER A 330 16.08 -4.92 11.73
N GLY A 331 16.21 -5.99 12.51
CA GLY A 331 16.24 -5.94 13.98
C GLY A 331 14.92 -5.57 14.67
N GLY A 332 13.84 -5.36 13.91
CA GLY A 332 12.50 -5.04 14.42
C GLY A 332 11.40 -6.02 14.00
N TRP A 333 11.75 -7.17 13.46
CA TRP A 333 10.78 -8.16 12.96
C TRP A 333 9.78 -8.64 14.00
N GLN A 334 10.20 -8.78 15.26
CA GLN A 334 9.32 -9.18 16.36
C GLN A 334 8.27 -8.08 16.63
N GLN A 335 8.67 -6.82 16.61
CA GLN A 335 7.76 -5.68 16.77
C GLN A 335 6.79 -5.58 15.58
N LEU A 336 7.28 -5.76 14.36
CA LEU A 336 6.46 -5.79 13.15
C LEU A 336 5.41 -6.91 13.24
N SER A 337 5.80 -8.12 13.68
CA SER A 337 4.91 -9.27 13.82
C SER A 337 3.82 -9.08 14.88
N SER A 338 3.99 -8.17 15.83
CA SER A 338 2.97 -7.83 16.81
C SER A 338 1.80 -7.02 16.19
N SER A 339 2.05 -6.33 15.07
CA SER A 339 1.05 -5.57 14.31
C SER A 339 0.62 -6.35 13.07
N GLN A 340 -0.57 -6.97 13.10
CA GLN A 340 -1.08 -7.76 11.98
C GLN A 340 -1.18 -6.95 10.69
N GLY A 341 -1.62 -5.69 10.76
CA GLY A 341 -1.71 -4.83 9.58
C GLY A 341 -0.35 -4.50 8.97
N ALA A 342 0.64 -4.15 9.78
CA ALA A 342 2.00 -3.88 9.31
C ALA A 342 2.65 -5.15 8.75
N SER A 343 2.39 -6.32 9.36
CA SER A 343 2.83 -7.61 8.85
C SER A 343 2.22 -7.91 7.47
N MET A 344 0.91 -7.71 7.28
CA MET A 344 0.26 -7.86 5.96
C MET A 344 0.88 -6.94 4.93
N THR A 345 1.08 -5.67 5.28
CA THR A 345 1.72 -4.68 4.39
C THR A 345 3.12 -5.15 3.99
N MET A 346 3.93 -5.64 4.94
CA MET A 346 5.29 -6.09 4.65
C MET A 346 5.30 -7.36 3.80
N VAL A 347 4.39 -8.32 4.02
CA VAL A 347 4.27 -9.50 3.16
C VAL A 347 3.91 -9.08 1.73
N GLY A 348 2.94 -8.17 1.55
CA GLY A 348 2.61 -7.63 0.24
C GLY A 348 3.80 -6.96 -0.45
N VAL A 349 4.58 -6.16 0.29
CA VAL A 349 5.81 -5.52 -0.22
C VAL A 349 6.84 -6.56 -0.68
N VAL A 350 7.08 -7.61 0.11
CA VAL A 350 8.04 -8.67 -0.28
C VAL A 350 7.57 -9.43 -1.51
N LEU A 351 6.25 -9.67 -1.63
CA LEU A 351 5.67 -10.37 -2.78
C LEU A 351 5.71 -9.55 -4.09
N LEU A 352 5.92 -8.23 -4.02
CA LEU A 352 6.12 -7.42 -5.23
C LEU A 352 7.24 -7.95 -6.13
N ILE A 353 8.35 -8.45 -5.56
CA ILE A 353 9.49 -8.91 -6.35
C ILE A 353 9.18 -10.19 -7.13
N PRO A 354 8.76 -11.31 -6.49
CA PRO A 354 8.51 -12.54 -7.24
C PRO A 354 7.36 -12.38 -8.24
N VAL A 355 6.29 -11.66 -7.90
CA VAL A 355 5.18 -11.41 -8.82
C VAL A 355 5.64 -10.54 -9.99
N ALA A 356 6.41 -9.47 -9.74
CA ALA A 356 6.93 -8.61 -10.80
C ALA A 356 7.92 -9.34 -11.72
N LEU A 357 8.77 -10.21 -11.19
CA LEU A 357 9.68 -11.03 -11.99
C LEU A 357 8.91 -12.00 -12.89
N ALA A 358 7.94 -12.72 -12.36
CA ALA A 358 7.12 -13.64 -13.14
C ALA A 358 6.33 -12.90 -14.23
N SER A 359 5.70 -11.76 -13.89
CA SER A 359 4.99 -10.90 -14.84
C SER A 359 5.91 -10.30 -15.90
N LEU A 360 7.15 -9.96 -15.54
CA LEU A 360 8.16 -9.50 -16.49
C LEU A 360 8.47 -10.59 -17.53
N PHE A 361 8.74 -11.81 -17.08
CA PHE A 361 9.04 -12.92 -17.99
C PHE A 361 7.86 -13.23 -18.92
N ALA A 362 6.63 -13.26 -18.38
CA ALA A 362 5.43 -13.47 -19.18
C ALA A 362 5.23 -12.35 -20.23
N SER A 363 5.38 -11.08 -19.84
CA SER A 363 5.24 -9.94 -20.75
C SER A 363 6.34 -9.91 -21.82
N VAL A 364 7.60 -10.18 -21.46
CA VAL A 364 8.70 -10.19 -22.43
C VAL A 364 8.55 -11.35 -23.41
N SER A 365 8.13 -12.54 -22.96
CA SER A 365 7.80 -13.67 -23.83
C SER A 365 6.71 -13.31 -24.83
N ALA A 366 5.61 -12.75 -24.37
CA ALA A 366 4.49 -12.35 -25.22
C ALA A 366 4.87 -11.27 -26.26
N PHE A 367 5.68 -10.26 -25.88
CA PHE A 367 6.20 -9.27 -26.83
C PHE A 367 7.17 -9.87 -27.85
N GLY A 368 7.90 -10.92 -27.49
CA GLY A 368 8.78 -11.66 -28.37
C GLY A 368 8.05 -12.63 -29.33
N GLY A 369 6.71 -12.67 -29.28
CA GLY A 369 5.87 -13.58 -30.08
C GLY A 369 5.87 -15.01 -29.54
N GLY A 370 6.33 -15.23 -28.31
CA GLY A 370 6.26 -16.52 -27.62
C GLY A 370 4.99 -16.65 -26.78
N ASP A 371 4.32 -17.77 -26.90
CA ASP A 371 3.11 -18.07 -26.10
C ASP A 371 3.39 -18.94 -24.86
N GLU A 372 4.67 -19.23 -24.62
CA GLU A 372 5.09 -20.20 -23.58
C GLU A 372 4.59 -19.89 -22.17
N LEU A 373 4.44 -18.61 -21.83
CA LEU A 373 3.96 -18.17 -20.52
C LEU A 373 2.61 -17.43 -20.57
N SER A 374 1.95 -17.41 -21.71
CA SER A 374 0.65 -16.74 -21.89
C SER A 374 -0.43 -17.35 -20.99
N HIS A 375 -0.38 -18.65 -20.75
CA HIS A 375 -1.33 -19.41 -19.93
C HIS A 375 -1.34 -18.98 -18.46
N ILE A 376 -0.23 -18.47 -17.89
CA ILE A 376 -0.18 -18.01 -16.50
C ILE A 376 -0.41 -16.50 -16.35
N ALA A 377 -0.54 -15.75 -17.44
CA ALA A 377 -0.64 -14.28 -17.40
C ALA A 377 -1.83 -13.81 -16.55
N GLY A 378 -3.00 -14.43 -16.71
CA GLY A 378 -4.19 -14.10 -15.92
C GLY A 378 -4.01 -14.33 -14.42
N THR A 379 -3.37 -15.44 -14.04
CA THR A 379 -3.05 -15.74 -12.65
C THR A 379 -2.03 -14.75 -12.07
N LEU A 380 -1.02 -14.34 -12.85
CA LEU A 380 -0.05 -13.33 -12.42
C LEU A 380 -0.74 -11.98 -12.17
N ASP A 381 -1.70 -11.59 -13.00
CA ASP A 381 -2.48 -10.37 -12.80
C ASP A 381 -3.33 -10.46 -11.52
N MET A 382 -3.93 -11.61 -11.25
CA MET A 382 -4.63 -11.84 -9.97
C MET A 382 -3.70 -11.82 -8.77
N LEU A 383 -2.47 -12.35 -8.89
CA LEU A 383 -1.47 -12.26 -7.83
C LEU A 383 -0.98 -10.83 -7.59
N ALA A 384 -0.86 -10.01 -8.63
CA ALA A 384 -0.57 -8.59 -8.46
C ALA A 384 -1.66 -7.90 -7.64
N ILE A 385 -2.95 -8.21 -7.90
CA ILE A 385 -4.10 -7.65 -7.20
C ILE A 385 -4.20 -8.17 -5.76
N TRP A 386 -4.22 -9.48 -5.56
CA TRP A 386 -4.56 -10.07 -4.27
C TRP A 386 -3.36 -10.28 -3.36
N ALA A 387 -2.22 -10.72 -3.91
CA ALA A 387 -1.03 -11.04 -3.13
C ALA A 387 -0.18 -9.81 -2.82
N ALA A 388 0.15 -8.99 -3.82
CA ALA A 388 1.02 -7.84 -3.64
C ALA A 388 0.22 -6.60 -3.19
N LEU A 389 -0.57 -6.01 -4.09
CA LEU A 389 -1.28 -4.75 -3.83
C LEU A 389 -2.39 -4.92 -2.79
N GLY A 390 -3.12 -6.03 -2.82
CA GLY A 390 -4.23 -6.30 -1.90
C GLY A 390 -3.79 -6.43 -0.45
N LEU A 391 -2.69 -7.15 -0.19
CA LEU A 391 -2.15 -7.25 1.18
C LEU A 391 -1.61 -5.92 1.69
N ILE A 392 -1.00 -5.08 0.84
CA ILE A 392 -0.60 -3.72 1.22
C ILE A 392 -1.84 -2.87 1.55
N ALA A 393 -2.87 -2.92 0.71
CA ALA A 393 -4.09 -2.15 0.90
C ALA A 393 -4.84 -2.55 2.18
N LEU A 394 -5.09 -3.85 2.39
CA LEU A 394 -5.77 -4.36 3.59
C LEU A 394 -4.92 -4.18 4.86
N GLY A 395 -3.60 -4.34 4.76
CA GLY A 395 -2.67 -4.07 5.85
C GLY A 395 -2.69 -2.60 6.25
N GLY A 396 -2.66 -1.69 5.27
CA GLY A 396 -2.81 -0.26 5.47
C GLY A 396 -4.16 0.10 6.11
N ALA A 397 -5.25 -0.48 5.61
CA ALA A 397 -6.58 -0.29 6.19
C ALA A 397 -6.62 -0.73 7.66
N HIS A 398 -6.08 -1.90 7.96
CA HIS A 398 -6.03 -2.45 9.32
C HIS A 398 -5.24 -1.53 10.29
N CYS A 399 -4.09 -1.00 9.85
CA CYS A 399 -3.26 -0.12 10.68
C CYS A 399 -3.85 1.27 10.88
N LEU A 400 -4.47 1.83 9.83
CA LEU A 400 -4.87 3.23 9.82
C LEU A 400 -6.32 3.45 10.27
N PHE A 401 -7.18 2.43 10.24
CA PHE A 401 -8.57 2.54 10.63
C PHE A 401 -8.81 3.02 12.07
N PRO A 402 -8.02 2.61 13.09
CA PRO A 402 -8.16 3.14 14.45
C PRO A 402 -8.04 4.67 14.51
N HIS A 403 -7.18 5.28 13.69
CA HIS A 403 -7.05 6.74 13.61
C HIS A 403 -8.27 7.40 12.98
N ALA A 404 -8.83 6.76 11.95
CA ALA A 404 -10.03 7.25 11.29
C ALA A 404 -11.28 7.18 12.17
N SER A 405 -11.36 6.18 13.05
CA SER A 405 -12.52 5.94 13.90
C SER A 405 -12.39 6.54 15.31
N GLY A 406 -11.18 6.89 15.74
CA GLY A 406 -10.87 7.26 17.13
C GLY A 406 -11.04 6.10 18.12
N ARG A 407 -11.10 4.86 17.62
CA ARG A 407 -11.30 3.64 18.42
C ARG A 407 -10.48 2.49 17.89
N GLN A 408 -9.97 1.67 18.79
CA GLN A 408 -9.27 0.43 18.44
C GLN A 408 -10.19 -0.55 17.69
N LEU A 409 -9.59 -1.41 16.87
CA LEU A 409 -10.30 -2.56 16.31
C LEU A 409 -10.87 -3.41 17.45
N PHE A 410 -12.06 -3.95 17.24
CA PHE A 410 -12.81 -4.63 18.30
C PHE A 410 -12.07 -5.81 18.92
N SER A 411 -11.36 -6.61 18.13
CA SER A 411 -10.75 -7.85 18.61
C SER A 411 -9.41 -8.16 17.94
N GLN A 412 -8.36 -8.32 18.74
CA GLN A 412 -7.05 -8.76 18.25
C GLN A 412 -7.07 -10.21 17.73
N SER A 413 -7.93 -11.08 18.31
CA SER A 413 -8.10 -12.44 17.81
C SER A 413 -8.64 -12.42 16.37
N LYS A 414 -9.66 -11.57 16.08
CA LYS A 414 -10.16 -11.41 14.71
C LYS A 414 -9.09 -10.84 13.78
N SER A 415 -8.27 -9.90 14.23
CA SER A 415 -7.14 -9.38 13.45
C SER A 415 -6.15 -10.49 13.08
N ARG A 416 -5.82 -11.39 14.02
CA ARG A 416 -4.96 -12.56 13.75
C ARG A 416 -5.60 -13.54 12.76
N TRP A 417 -6.89 -13.83 12.91
CA TRP A 417 -7.60 -14.67 11.94
C TRP A 417 -7.68 -14.02 10.57
N THR A 418 -7.96 -12.72 10.49
CA THR A 418 -7.90 -11.95 9.23
C THR A 418 -6.54 -12.13 8.55
N PHE A 419 -5.45 -11.92 9.28
CA PHE A 419 -4.10 -12.10 8.76
C PHE A 419 -3.88 -13.50 8.18
N TRP A 420 -4.17 -14.55 8.96
CA TRP A 420 -3.92 -15.93 8.52
C TRP A 420 -4.84 -16.36 7.37
N MET A 421 -6.11 -15.95 7.39
CA MET A 421 -7.04 -16.28 6.30
C MET A 421 -6.60 -15.62 4.98
N LEU A 422 -6.18 -14.37 5.02
CA LEU A 422 -5.67 -13.68 3.84
C LEU A 422 -4.36 -14.30 3.33
N ILE A 423 -3.40 -14.54 4.20
CA ILE A 423 -2.09 -15.06 3.79
C ILE A 423 -2.23 -16.49 3.25
N ILE A 424 -2.85 -17.40 4.00
CA ILE A 424 -3.04 -18.79 3.57
C ILE A 424 -3.90 -18.86 2.32
N GLY A 425 -4.97 -18.04 2.25
CA GLY A 425 -5.86 -17.96 1.11
C GLY A 425 -5.13 -17.56 -0.16
N VAL A 426 -4.36 -16.49 -0.11
CA VAL A 426 -3.60 -15.99 -1.26
C VAL A 426 -2.50 -16.97 -1.68
N PHE A 427 -1.71 -17.50 -0.74
CA PHE A 427 -0.64 -18.44 -1.07
C PHE A 427 -1.19 -19.77 -1.60
N GLY A 428 -2.24 -20.32 -0.98
CA GLY A 428 -2.88 -21.54 -1.44
C GLY A 428 -3.52 -21.38 -2.83
N PHE A 429 -4.17 -20.24 -3.07
CA PHE A 429 -4.66 -19.87 -4.40
C PHE A 429 -3.52 -19.80 -5.42
N ALA A 430 -2.43 -19.10 -5.11
CA ALA A 430 -1.28 -18.95 -6.00
C ALA A 430 -0.73 -20.31 -6.44
N VAL A 431 -0.48 -21.20 -5.47
CA VAL A 431 0.05 -22.54 -5.76
C VAL A 431 -0.96 -23.35 -6.57
N GLY A 432 -2.22 -23.38 -6.16
CA GLY A 432 -3.27 -24.14 -6.83
C GLY A 432 -3.47 -23.70 -8.29
N GLN A 433 -3.65 -22.38 -8.50
CA GLN A 433 -3.96 -21.84 -9.82
C GLN A 433 -2.77 -21.93 -10.78
N LEU A 434 -1.54 -21.66 -10.36
CA LEU A 434 -0.37 -21.82 -11.22
C LEU A 434 -0.17 -23.26 -11.67
N ILE A 435 -0.52 -24.24 -10.81
CA ILE A 435 -0.49 -25.65 -11.21
C ILE A 435 -1.61 -25.97 -12.18
N VAL A 436 -2.82 -25.45 -11.96
CA VAL A 436 -3.96 -25.58 -12.90
C VAL A 436 -3.57 -25.08 -14.28
N ASP A 437 -3.10 -23.83 -14.35
CA ASP A 437 -2.73 -23.20 -15.62
C ASP A 437 -1.66 -23.99 -16.37
N HIS A 438 -0.67 -24.53 -15.63
CA HIS A 438 0.40 -25.34 -16.23
C HIS A 438 -0.12 -26.71 -16.72
N VAL A 439 -0.97 -27.37 -15.95
CA VAL A 439 -1.57 -28.66 -16.33
C VAL A 439 -2.46 -28.50 -17.55
N ASP A 440 -3.33 -27.47 -17.57
CA ASP A 440 -4.21 -27.19 -18.70
C ASP A 440 -3.41 -26.90 -19.98
N ALA A 441 -2.36 -26.07 -19.88
CA ALA A 441 -1.49 -25.77 -21.02
C ALA A 441 -0.75 -27.03 -21.53
N THR A 442 -0.32 -27.91 -20.60
CA THR A 442 0.35 -29.17 -20.98
C THR A 442 -0.61 -30.14 -21.66
N LEU A 443 -1.83 -30.27 -21.15
CA LEU A 443 -2.84 -31.16 -21.72
C LEU A 443 -3.40 -30.63 -23.06
N ALA A 444 -3.41 -29.33 -23.27
CA ALA A 444 -3.80 -28.69 -24.52
C ALA A 444 -2.70 -28.75 -25.60
N GLY A 445 -1.47 -29.12 -25.24
CA GLY A 445 -0.36 -29.26 -26.22
C GLY A 445 -0.68 -30.28 -27.29
N GLU A 446 -0.47 -29.93 -28.58
CA GLU A 446 -0.88 -30.73 -29.76
C GLU A 446 -0.47 -32.22 -29.65
N GLY A 447 0.80 -32.50 -29.26
CA GLY A 447 1.27 -33.88 -29.17
C GLY A 447 0.64 -34.69 -28.03
N VAL A 448 0.24 -34.06 -26.93
CA VAL A 448 -0.42 -34.72 -25.79
C VAL A 448 -1.90 -34.94 -26.10
N ALA A 449 -2.57 -33.95 -26.68
CA ALA A 449 -3.97 -34.06 -27.08
C ALA A 449 -4.15 -35.18 -28.12
N GLU A 450 -3.32 -35.25 -29.16
CA GLU A 450 -3.32 -36.33 -30.17
C GLU A 450 -3.04 -37.72 -29.55
N ALA A 451 -2.08 -37.79 -28.59
CA ALA A 451 -1.76 -39.04 -27.92
C ALA A 451 -2.92 -39.55 -27.05
N LEU A 452 -3.62 -38.67 -26.35
CA LEU A 452 -4.78 -39.00 -25.54
C LEU A 452 -5.97 -39.46 -26.44
N GLU A 453 -6.21 -38.77 -27.55
CA GLU A 453 -7.23 -39.13 -28.51
C GLU A 453 -6.91 -40.50 -29.14
N ALA A 454 -5.67 -40.74 -29.57
CA ALA A 454 -5.24 -42.01 -30.14
C ALA A 454 -5.30 -43.17 -29.14
N ALA A 455 -5.17 -42.91 -27.86
CA ALA A 455 -5.28 -43.89 -26.81
C ALA A 455 -6.73 -44.11 -26.32
N GLU A 456 -7.71 -43.39 -26.86
CA GLU A 456 -9.10 -43.34 -26.36
C GLU A 456 -9.19 -43.09 -24.84
N VAL A 457 -8.23 -42.36 -24.28
CA VAL A 457 -8.14 -42.02 -22.86
C VAL A 457 -8.70 -40.61 -22.69
N THR A 458 -9.73 -40.48 -21.86
CA THR A 458 -10.18 -39.16 -21.41
C THR A 458 -9.08 -38.54 -20.54
N ALA A 459 -8.69 -37.31 -20.86
CA ALA A 459 -7.77 -36.56 -20.01
C ALA A 459 -8.27 -36.57 -18.56
N PRO A 460 -7.44 -36.92 -17.59
CA PRO A 460 -7.87 -36.91 -16.20
C PRO A 460 -8.30 -35.50 -15.81
N ASP A 461 -9.44 -35.37 -15.14
CA ASP A 461 -9.93 -34.10 -14.59
C ASP A 461 -9.08 -33.66 -13.39
N LEU A 462 -7.77 -33.56 -13.65
CA LEU A 462 -6.80 -33.11 -12.66
C LEU A 462 -6.92 -31.61 -12.46
N ALA A 463 -7.13 -30.88 -13.55
CA ALA A 463 -7.31 -29.44 -13.55
C ALA A 463 -8.54 -29.04 -12.74
N GLY A 464 -9.68 -29.71 -12.92
CA GLY A 464 -10.90 -29.45 -12.15
C GLY A 464 -10.71 -29.70 -10.65
N SER A 465 -10.00 -30.76 -10.26
CA SER A 465 -9.70 -31.02 -8.84
C SER A 465 -8.76 -30.02 -8.22
N LEU A 466 -7.76 -29.53 -8.96
CA LEU A 466 -6.83 -28.49 -8.52
C LEU A 466 -7.50 -27.10 -8.51
N ALA A 467 -8.40 -26.83 -9.45
CA ALA A 467 -9.23 -25.62 -9.45
C ALA A 467 -10.10 -25.54 -8.19
N LEU A 468 -10.69 -26.67 -7.76
CA LEU A 468 -11.39 -26.74 -6.48
C LEU A 468 -10.48 -26.37 -5.29
N PHE A 469 -9.25 -26.90 -5.27
CA PHE A 469 -8.28 -26.54 -4.22
C PHE A 469 -7.99 -25.03 -4.24
N ALA A 470 -7.71 -24.45 -5.41
CA ALA A 470 -7.47 -23.01 -5.55
C ALA A 470 -8.68 -22.18 -5.08
N ALA A 471 -9.90 -22.58 -5.44
CA ALA A 471 -11.13 -21.93 -5.01
C ALA A 471 -11.33 -22.00 -3.49
N VAL A 472 -11.15 -23.18 -2.88
CA VAL A 472 -11.27 -23.38 -1.43
C VAL A 472 -10.25 -22.55 -0.67
N MET A 473 -9.01 -22.49 -1.15
CA MET A 473 -7.98 -21.62 -0.54
C MET A 473 -8.34 -20.15 -0.69
N PHE A 474 -8.79 -19.73 -1.88
CA PHE A 474 -9.19 -18.34 -2.10
C PHE A 474 -10.42 -17.93 -1.27
N TYR A 475 -11.28 -18.86 -0.90
CA TYR A 475 -12.36 -18.59 0.05
C TYR A 475 -11.85 -18.04 1.39
N GLY A 476 -10.61 -18.38 1.77
CA GLY A 476 -9.94 -17.74 2.90
C GLY A 476 -9.81 -16.22 2.75
N VAL A 477 -9.61 -15.71 1.53
CA VAL A 477 -9.56 -14.25 1.27
C VAL A 477 -10.94 -13.62 1.50
N VAL A 478 -12.02 -14.28 1.08
CA VAL A 478 -13.41 -13.83 1.33
C VAL A 478 -13.64 -13.74 2.84
N VAL A 479 -13.35 -14.82 3.57
CA VAL A 479 -13.53 -14.88 5.03
C VAL A 479 -12.66 -13.83 5.72
N GLY A 480 -11.40 -13.67 5.33
CA GLY A 480 -10.49 -12.67 5.87
C GLY A 480 -11.02 -11.24 5.70
N SER A 481 -11.57 -10.92 4.52
CA SER A 481 -12.17 -9.63 4.23
C SER A 481 -13.44 -9.37 5.07
N ILE A 482 -14.29 -10.38 5.24
CA ILE A 482 -15.48 -10.32 6.11
C ILE A 482 -15.07 -10.10 7.58
N LEU A 483 -14.07 -10.83 8.07
CA LEU A 483 -13.58 -10.67 9.44
C LEU A 483 -13.00 -9.27 9.67
N LEU A 484 -12.28 -8.71 8.70
CA LEU A 484 -11.78 -7.34 8.78
C LEU A 484 -12.93 -6.33 8.85
N MET A 485 -13.90 -6.41 7.94
CA MET A 485 -15.08 -5.55 7.96
C MET A 485 -15.82 -5.63 9.29
N GLN A 486 -16.07 -6.84 9.78
CA GLN A 486 -16.72 -7.04 11.06
C GLN A 486 -15.91 -6.43 12.21
N ASN A 487 -14.59 -6.58 12.19
CA ASN A 487 -13.71 -6.04 13.22
C ASN A 487 -13.70 -4.51 13.20
N MET A 488 -13.73 -3.89 12.02
CA MET A 488 -13.82 -2.44 11.84
C MET A 488 -15.17 -1.89 12.32
N ILE A 489 -16.28 -2.48 11.86
CA ILE A 489 -17.64 -2.03 12.24
C ILE A 489 -17.84 -2.16 13.76
N MET A 490 -17.49 -3.33 14.33
CA MET A 490 -17.61 -3.52 15.77
C MET A 490 -16.65 -2.61 16.55
N GLY A 491 -15.50 -2.28 15.97
CA GLY A 491 -14.56 -1.30 16.52
C GLY A 491 -15.18 0.08 16.69
N ILE A 492 -15.94 0.56 15.70
CA ILE A 492 -16.65 1.85 15.79
C ILE A 492 -17.61 1.88 16.99
N PHE A 493 -18.35 0.80 17.23
CA PHE A 493 -19.38 0.76 18.29
C PHE A 493 -18.85 0.34 19.65
N ARG A 494 -17.90 -0.59 19.71
CA ARG A 494 -17.44 -1.28 20.92
C ARG A 494 -15.92 -1.26 21.14
N GLY A 495 -15.16 -0.66 20.22
CA GLY A 495 -13.71 -0.52 20.36
C GLY A 495 -13.35 0.38 21.53
N VAL A 496 -12.23 0.11 22.18
CA VAL A 496 -11.66 0.98 23.21
C VAL A 496 -11.31 2.32 22.53
N PRO A 497 -11.68 3.47 23.12
CA PRO A 497 -11.21 4.76 22.62
C PRO A 497 -9.68 4.75 22.50
N VAL A 498 -9.17 5.37 21.46
CA VAL A 498 -7.74 5.60 21.32
C VAL A 498 -7.44 6.85 22.13
N ASP A 499 -6.71 6.72 23.23
CA ASP A 499 -6.20 7.89 23.97
C ASP A 499 -5.25 8.68 23.08
N GLU A 500 -5.24 9.99 23.22
CA GLU A 500 -4.37 10.85 22.41
C GLU A 500 -2.89 10.43 22.55
N ASP A 501 -2.47 9.95 23.73
CA ASP A 501 -1.14 9.39 23.98
C ASP A 501 -0.93 7.96 23.42
N MET A 502 -2.03 7.19 23.16
CA MET A 502 -2.03 5.91 22.47
C MET A 502 -2.59 6.03 21.06
N ALA A 503 -3.02 7.21 20.65
CA ALA A 503 -3.62 7.51 19.36
C ALA A 503 -2.74 7.16 18.19
N VAL A 504 -1.57 6.82 18.52
CA VAL A 504 -0.67 6.16 17.63
C VAL A 504 -0.01 5.13 18.50
N PRO A 505 0.24 3.88 18.04
CA PRO A 505 1.60 3.70 17.79
C PRO A 505 1.92 4.65 16.65
N ALA A 506 1.78 5.91 16.94
CA ALA A 506 2.55 6.90 16.34
C ALA A 506 3.92 6.37 16.56
N GLY A 507 4.44 5.67 15.62
CA GLY A 507 5.85 5.70 15.42
C GLY A 507 6.21 7.17 15.52
N PRO A 508 7.42 7.52 15.93
CA PRO A 508 7.87 8.89 15.91
C PRO A 508 7.44 9.50 14.58
N THR A 509 7.05 10.74 14.60
CA THR A 509 6.73 11.52 13.41
C THR A 509 7.73 11.10 12.35
N PRO A 510 7.30 10.63 11.15
CA PRO A 510 8.22 10.07 10.18
C PRO A 510 9.36 11.05 9.99
N VAL A 511 10.56 10.60 10.28
CA VAL A 511 11.72 11.48 10.29
C VAL A 511 11.88 12.03 8.87
N ARG A 512 11.88 13.33 8.74
CA ARG A 512 11.99 14.00 7.46
C ARG A 512 13.39 13.79 6.92
N HIS A 513 13.48 13.27 5.72
CA HIS A 513 14.76 13.10 5.06
C HIS A 513 15.33 14.44 4.62
N THR A 514 16.59 14.69 4.89
CA THR A 514 17.34 15.82 4.31
C THR A 514 18.05 15.45 3.03
N LEU A 515 18.47 16.49 2.28
CA LEU A 515 19.28 16.30 1.08
C LEU A 515 20.77 16.05 1.40
N THR A 516 21.19 16.30 2.62
CA THR A 516 22.58 16.12 3.04
C THR A 516 22.77 14.72 3.60
N ALA A 517 23.53 13.90 2.88
CA ALA A 517 23.95 12.59 3.34
C ALA A 517 25.05 12.76 4.42
N GLY A 518 24.82 12.24 5.61
CA GLY A 518 25.87 12.09 6.61
C GLY A 518 26.79 10.92 6.25
N SER A 519 28.08 11.05 6.50
CA SER A 519 29.06 9.99 6.29
C SER A 519 29.06 9.00 7.46
N THR A 520 28.04 8.16 7.56
CA THR A 520 28.00 7.10 8.58
C THR A 520 28.51 5.79 7.99
N SER A 521 29.30 5.02 8.75
CA SER A 521 29.81 3.75 8.26
C SER A 521 28.66 2.75 8.02
N ILE A 522 28.69 1.99 6.93
CA ILE A 522 27.70 0.95 6.59
C ILE A 522 27.49 -0.02 7.75
N ARG A 523 28.54 -0.31 8.53
CA ARG A 523 28.47 -1.20 9.69
C ARG A 523 27.61 -0.63 10.81
N ARG A 524 27.70 0.70 11.07
CA ARG A 524 26.90 1.40 12.09
C ARG A 524 25.43 1.49 11.65
N LEU A 525 25.18 1.72 10.34
CA LEU A 525 23.85 1.70 9.76
C LEU A 525 23.16 0.34 9.87
N LEU A 526 23.86 -0.73 9.57
CA LEU A 526 23.33 -2.09 9.68
C LEU A 526 23.03 -2.47 11.13
N SER A 527 23.81 -1.95 12.10
CA SER A 527 23.59 -2.22 13.53
C SER A 527 22.49 -1.36 14.15
N SER A 528 22.28 -0.14 13.66
CA SER A 528 21.30 0.80 14.21
C SER A 528 19.92 0.70 13.55
N GLY A 529 19.83 0.17 12.34
CA GLY A 529 18.60 0.14 11.55
C GLY A 529 18.11 1.53 11.11
N VAL A 530 18.98 2.55 11.20
CA VAL A 530 18.66 3.94 10.87
C VAL A 530 19.23 4.32 9.50
N GLY A 531 18.45 5.02 8.70
CA GLY A 531 18.88 5.49 7.37
C GLY A 531 19.93 6.61 7.46
N VAL A 532 20.86 6.62 6.49
CA VAL A 532 21.99 7.58 6.41
C VAL A 532 21.53 9.01 6.27
N ASP A 533 20.39 9.21 5.63
CA ASP A 533 19.94 10.54 5.19
C ASP A 533 18.79 11.07 6.08
N THR A 534 18.80 10.76 7.37
CA THR A 534 17.69 11.08 8.24
C THR A 534 18.00 12.26 9.15
N GLU A 535 17.21 13.33 9.09
CA GLU A 535 17.22 14.38 10.12
C GLU A 535 16.30 13.98 11.28
N ILE A 536 16.83 14.00 12.48
CA ILE A 536 16.04 13.89 13.70
C ILE A 536 15.67 15.32 14.12
N ILE A 537 14.37 15.61 14.15
CA ILE A 537 13.89 16.86 14.77
C ILE A 537 13.85 16.58 16.28
N VAL A 538 14.83 17.06 16.99
CA VAL A 538 14.83 17.05 18.45
C VAL A 538 13.98 18.23 18.92
N GLY A 539 13.04 17.96 19.79
CA GLY A 539 11.91 18.79 20.20
C GLY A 539 12.13 20.27 20.47
N ASP A 540 11.04 20.95 20.62
CA ASP A 540 10.67 22.36 20.46
C ASP A 540 11.45 23.45 21.23
N ASP A 541 12.49 23.15 21.92
CA ASP A 541 13.19 24.19 22.65
C ASP A 541 14.47 24.64 21.91
N GLU A 542 14.31 25.57 21.01
CA GLU A 542 15.38 26.29 20.29
C GLU A 542 15.97 25.60 19.05
N GLY A 543 15.15 25.23 18.07
CA GLY A 543 15.52 25.33 16.63
C GLY A 543 16.75 24.59 16.11
N GLY A 544 17.34 23.70 16.83
CA GLY A 544 18.53 22.95 16.42
C GLY A 544 18.16 21.70 15.62
N ARG A 545 18.33 21.75 14.30
CA ARG A 545 18.31 20.55 13.46
C ARG A 545 19.69 19.89 13.56
N LEU A 546 19.78 18.81 14.30
CA LEU A 546 20.99 17.99 14.32
C LEU A 546 20.85 16.87 13.28
N SER A 547 21.83 16.76 12.39
CA SER A 547 21.93 15.59 11.52
C SER A 547 22.42 14.38 12.33
N LEU A 548 22.13 13.17 11.88
CA LEU A 548 22.66 11.95 12.49
C LEU A 548 24.20 11.93 12.47
N ALA A 549 24.80 12.62 11.48
CA ALA A 549 26.24 12.81 11.40
C ALA A 549 26.77 13.73 12.52
N ASP A 550 26.04 14.79 12.86
CA ASP A 550 26.43 15.69 13.93
C ASP A 550 26.32 15.03 15.32
N LEU A 551 25.28 14.20 15.52
CA LEU A 551 25.12 13.38 16.72
C LEU A 551 26.20 12.28 16.82
N ALA A 552 26.59 11.68 15.68
CA ALA A 552 27.66 10.70 15.65
C ALA A 552 29.03 11.35 15.96
N ASN A 553 29.29 12.52 15.39
CA ASN A 553 30.53 13.27 15.66
C ASN A 553 30.61 13.75 17.13
N GLN A 554 29.48 14.17 17.71
CA GLN A 554 29.44 14.51 19.15
C GLN A 554 29.70 13.29 20.04
N ALA A 555 29.23 12.09 19.64
CA ALA A 555 29.50 10.87 20.38
C ALA A 555 30.99 10.44 20.28
N ASP A 556 31.59 10.65 19.10
CA ASP A 556 33.03 10.36 18.91
C ASP A 556 33.93 11.38 19.59
N GLU A 557 33.52 12.66 19.74
CA GLU A 557 34.24 13.68 20.53
C GLU A 557 34.18 13.41 22.05
N VAL A 558 33.11 12.79 22.55
CA VAL A 558 32.98 12.41 23.96
C VAL A 558 33.84 11.19 24.31
N ASP A 559 34.09 10.29 23.35
CA ASP A 559 34.96 9.13 23.57
C ASP A 559 36.48 9.48 23.49
N ASP A 560 36.87 10.52 22.72
CA ASP A 560 38.28 10.96 22.63
C ASP A 560 38.73 11.79 23.85
N ASP A 561 37.81 12.45 24.57
CA ASP A 561 38.10 13.20 25.79
C ASP A 561 38.17 12.30 27.05
N ALA A 562 37.87 11.00 26.92
CA ALA A 562 37.83 10.07 28.06
C ALA A 562 39.20 9.45 28.43
N ASP A 563 40.26 9.72 27.66
CA ASP A 563 41.61 9.16 27.91
C ASP A 563 42.61 10.14 28.51
N GLU A 564 42.24 11.37 28.91
CA GLU A 564 43.13 12.27 29.65
C GLU A 564 42.53 12.67 31.01
N GLU A 565 43.31 12.28 32.04
CA GLU A 565 43.31 12.72 33.44
C GLU A 565 42.22 12.19 34.38
N VAL A 566 42.61 11.12 35.07
CA VAL A 566 42.11 10.82 36.42
C VAL A 566 42.67 11.87 37.39
N ASP A 567 41.98 12.96 37.60
CA ASP A 567 42.20 13.83 38.72
C ASP A 567 40.98 13.81 39.65
N GLU A 568 41.33 13.77 40.95
CA GLU A 568 40.52 13.59 42.13
C GLU A 568 39.10 14.21 42.07
N VAL A 569 38.09 13.35 42.21
CA VAL A 569 36.72 13.75 42.48
C VAL A 569 36.64 14.35 43.87
N PRO A 570 36.19 15.59 44.03
CA PRO A 570 35.86 16.10 45.38
C PRO A 570 34.63 15.34 45.87
N ASP A 571 34.74 14.81 47.08
CA ASP A 571 33.61 14.22 47.83
C ASP A 571 32.45 15.22 47.86
N VAL A 572 31.43 14.96 47.07
CA VAL A 572 30.14 15.61 47.25
C VAL A 572 29.36 14.71 48.21
N ASP A 573 29.18 15.19 49.41
CA ASP A 573 28.24 14.65 50.39
C ASP A 573 26.86 14.55 49.75
N VAL A 574 26.48 13.34 49.31
CA VAL A 574 25.11 13.03 48.94
C VAL A 574 24.35 12.81 50.23
N GLU A 575 23.54 13.79 50.61
CA GLU A 575 22.53 13.58 51.65
C GLU A 575 21.67 12.36 51.28
N ALA A 576 21.86 11.27 52.01
CA ALA A 576 20.99 10.13 52.04
C ALA A 576 19.68 10.57 52.68
N ASP A 577 18.57 10.55 51.94
CA ASP A 577 17.24 10.22 52.44
C ASP A 577 16.07 10.63 51.49
N GLU A 578 16.06 10.14 50.27
CA GLU A 578 14.75 9.99 49.56
C GLU A 578 14.73 8.72 48.70
N VAL A 579 13.96 7.73 49.18
CA VAL A 579 13.65 6.55 48.36
C VAL A 579 12.82 6.98 47.17
N PRO A 580 13.22 6.66 45.91
CA PRO A 580 12.46 7.02 44.72
C PRO A 580 11.02 6.49 44.80
N ASP A 581 10.08 7.17 44.16
CA ASP A 581 8.68 6.80 44.12
C ASP A 581 8.46 5.40 43.49
N ALA A 582 7.36 4.76 43.80
CA ALA A 582 7.05 3.39 43.32
C ALA A 582 7.06 3.26 41.79
N VAL A 583 6.80 4.35 41.07
CA VAL A 583 6.81 4.36 39.58
C VAL A 583 8.26 4.33 39.08
N SER A 584 9.14 5.10 39.68
CA SER A 584 10.59 5.12 39.36
C SER A 584 11.23 3.77 39.70
N LEU A 585 10.92 3.17 40.86
CA LEU A 585 11.41 1.86 41.26
C LEU A 585 10.96 0.75 40.29
N ASN A 586 9.74 0.82 39.73
CA ASN A 586 9.26 -0.13 38.73
C ASN A 586 10.01 -0.04 37.39
N ARG A 587 10.65 1.09 37.07
CA ARG A 587 11.42 1.27 35.84
C ARG A 587 12.87 0.79 35.96
N MET A 588 13.41 0.69 37.19
CA MET A 588 14.78 0.23 37.46
C MET A 588 14.97 -1.25 37.13
N ARG A 589 16.17 -1.64 36.73
CA ARG A 589 16.56 -3.04 36.55
C ARG A 589 16.68 -3.74 37.92
N LYS A 590 16.53 -5.09 37.91
CA LYS A 590 16.65 -5.84 39.17
C LYS A 590 18.00 -5.63 39.85
N THR A 591 19.09 -5.51 39.12
CA THR A 591 20.45 -5.21 39.64
C THR A 591 20.50 -3.86 40.34
N GLU A 592 19.96 -2.82 39.75
CA GLU A 592 19.90 -1.47 40.32
C GLU A 592 19.04 -1.42 41.59
N LEU A 593 17.96 -2.19 41.65
CA LEU A 593 17.13 -2.32 42.85
C LEU A 593 17.82 -3.10 43.97
N VAL A 594 18.64 -4.10 43.63
CA VAL A 594 19.46 -4.85 44.57
C VAL A 594 20.53 -3.91 45.19
N ASP A 595 21.17 -3.12 44.35
CA ASP A 595 22.19 -2.14 44.80
C ASP A 595 21.56 -1.07 45.68
N LEU A 596 20.41 -0.52 45.28
CA LEU A 596 19.65 0.46 46.06
C LEU A 596 19.16 -0.13 47.40
N ALA A 597 18.63 -1.34 47.41
CA ALA A 597 18.19 -2.02 48.64
C ALA A 597 19.38 -2.26 49.58
N SER A 598 20.52 -2.64 49.03
CA SER A 598 21.74 -2.87 49.80
C SER A 598 22.30 -1.56 50.38
N SER A 599 22.28 -0.44 49.63
CA SER A 599 22.71 0.87 50.13
C SER A 599 21.82 1.40 51.26
N LEU A 600 20.52 1.05 51.20
CA LEU A 600 19.55 1.44 52.24
C LEU A 600 19.46 0.42 53.40
N GLY A 601 20.33 -0.60 53.43
CA GLY A 601 20.35 -1.62 54.48
C GLY A 601 19.12 -2.53 54.49
N LYS A 602 18.35 -2.58 53.37
CA LYS A 602 17.19 -3.43 53.23
C LYS A 602 17.55 -4.75 52.53
N GLU A 603 16.79 -5.83 52.82
CA GLU A 603 17.06 -7.14 52.25
C GLU A 603 16.87 -7.12 50.74
N SER A 604 17.90 -7.46 49.96
CA SER A 604 17.93 -7.43 48.48
C SER A 604 17.61 -8.76 47.81
N SER A 605 17.24 -9.80 48.58
CA SER A 605 16.88 -11.11 48.05
C SER A 605 15.40 -11.20 47.62
N GLY A 606 15.10 -11.99 46.58
CA GLY A 606 13.75 -12.23 46.09
C GLY A 606 13.46 -11.79 44.67
N THR A 607 12.20 -11.69 44.30
CA THR A 607 11.78 -11.17 42.99
C THR A 607 11.87 -9.65 42.92
N LYS A 608 11.85 -9.08 41.70
CA LYS A 608 11.83 -7.61 41.53
C LYS A 608 10.70 -6.95 42.33
N ALA A 609 9.52 -7.56 42.33
CA ALA A 609 8.34 -7.07 43.04
C ALA A 609 8.56 -7.09 44.58
N ASP A 610 9.23 -8.14 45.11
CA ASP A 610 9.52 -8.26 46.56
C ASP A 610 10.50 -7.16 47.00
N ILE A 611 11.50 -6.87 46.19
CA ILE A 611 12.51 -5.80 46.49
C ILE A 611 11.84 -4.42 46.48
N ILE A 612 11.00 -4.14 45.46
CA ILE A 612 10.24 -2.88 45.37
C ILE A 612 9.31 -2.72 46.58
N ALA A 613 8.57 -3.78 46.94
CA ALA A 613 7.67 -3.74 48.10
C ALA A 613 8.42 -3.38 49.41
N ARG A 614 9.66 -3.88 49.59
CA ARG A 614 10.50 -3.55 50.76
C ARG A 614 11.12 -2.16 50.70
N LEU A 615 11.39 -1.66 49.50
CA LEU A 615 11.90 -0.30 49.32
C LEU A 615 10.83 0.77 49.60
N VAL A 616 9.57 0.47 49.26
CA VAL A 616 8.42 1.36 49.47
C VAL A 616 7.89 1.28 50.91
N ALA A 617 8.02 0.13 51.58
CA ALA A 617 7.68 -0.05 53.01
C ALA A 617 8.75 0.56 53.94
#